data_66d38dd409ac51e07af256c23b237c94
#
_entry.id   66d38dd409ac51e07af256c23b237c94
#
_cell.length_a   1.000
_cell.length_b   1.000
_cell.length_c   1.000
_cell.angle_alpha   90.00
_cell.angle_beta   90.00
_cell.angle_gamma   90.00
#
_symmetry.space_group_name_H-M   'P 1'
#
loop_
_entity.id
_entity.type
_entity.pdbx_description
1 polymer ?
#
loop_
_entity_poly.entity_id
_entity_poly.type
_entity_poly.pdbx_seq_one_letter_code
_entity_poly.pdbx_strand_id
1 'polypeptide(L)'
;MAIPAFVDVEEFKRLCSEHTLSEVATYYGRNVSTIGNWRRQLGISKPSDRTDIDNEVIKSDYDNGLTINQIAEKYSCSHDTVTKRLGRMGISNSRAEGIKRHFLPTYDERWEGIKADLDAGMSWTFVRDKYHMRAENLNKLISDNKYYSVDDDIAELEARVSSINADGRSSEKKYCDAVLALLKRDGKKPNVNMVCHETGTAWPNVKAGLEKYGLMKYISRRGNSVLALEFEDMLKCHGVRYEINNRAILDGKEIDFYLPDKKLGIEINPVMTHSVDTKIGVHDKKYHQEKSLLAESKGIGLVHLYEYEQRNVGYLTKLEHFLFDDGVRVGARKCELREVRAKGANKFFKEWHFLGEVIGAKWFYGLYWNGELVSCVAVGKARYGDGDWELLRYCVRSDINVVGGFAKLLKKLREVLGCGRLVSYMDMNKRFSSENVYEKNGFTLDGVTVPDYVWTTYNGEKVMKRYQCQKAKIDDGSGRSETDIMRGRGYYRVFGAGNKKYFINFV
;
A
#
# COMPACT_ATOMS: atom_id res chain seq x y z
N MET A 1 3.29 37.15 -34.25
CA MET A 1 4.69 37.37 -34.62
C MET A 1 4.81 36.97 -36.07
N ALA A 2 5.27 37.88 -36.97
CA ALA A 2 5.45 37.57 -38.38
C ALA A 2 6.56 36.50 -38.55
N ILE A 3 6.42 35.68 -39.59
CA ILE A 3 7.43 34.67 -39.93
C ILE A 3 8.66 35.42 -40.42
N PRO A 4 9.87 35.19 -39.84
CA PRO A 4 11.07 35.88 -40.25
C PRO A 4 11.46 35.57 -41.71
N ALA A 5 12.01 36.54 -42.41
CA ALA A 5 12.42 36.42 -43.84
C ALA A 5 13.48 35.30 -44.11
N PHE A 6 14.15 34.83 -43.09
CA PHE A 6 15.12 33.73 -43.23
C PHE A 6 14.49 32.33 -43.20
N VAL A 7 13.17 32.22 -42.98
CA VAL A 7 12.46 30.94 -42.95
C VAL A 7 12.01 30.63 -44.40
N ASP A 8 12.63 29.65 -45.04
CA ASP A 8 12.10 29.08 -46.26
C ASP A 8 10.80 28.32 -45.95
N VAL A 9 9.73 28.80 -46.58
CA VAL A 9 8.37 28.28 -46.29
C VAL A 9 8.20 26.85 -46.77
N GLU A 10 8.82 26.46 -47.90
CA GLU A 10 8.70 25.09 -48.42
C GLU A 10 9.53 24.10 -47.60
N GLU A 11 10.74 24.49 -47.18
CA GLU A 11 11.54 23.70 -46.25
C GLU A 11 10.87 23.57 -44.89
N PHE A 12 10.27 24.66 -44.38
CA PHE A 12 9.53 24.62 -43.15
C PHE A 12 8.31 23.67 -43.19
N LYS A 13 7.57 23.69 -44.33
CA LYS A 13 6.48 22.75 -44.56
C LYS A 13 6.95 21.31 -44.55
N ARG A 14 8.05 21.02 -45.26
CA ARG A 14 8.68 19.69 -45.33
C ARG A 14 9.09 19.22 -43.93
N LEU A 15 9.84 20.04 -43.21
CA LEU A 15 10.27 19.71 -41.84
C LEU A 15 9.07 19.47 -40.88
N CYS A 16 8.00 20.27 -41.02
CA CYS A 16 6.78 20.05 -40.21
C CYS A 16 6.01 18.78 -40.60
N SER A 17 6.23 18.21 -41.77
CA SER A 17 5.63 16.93 -42.19
C SER A 17 6.45 15.71 -41.76
N GLU A 18 7.77 15.86 -41.70
CA GLU A 18 8.72 14.76 -41.42
C GLU A 18 9.13 14.66 -39.95
N HIS A 19 9.07 15.78 -39.21
CA HIS A 19 9.60 15.90 -37.85
C HIS A 19 8.59 16.41 -36.83
N THR A 20 8.86 16.16 -35.55
CA THR A 20 8.08 16.72 -34.45
C THR A 20 8.30 18.23 -34.31
N LEU A 21 7.31 18.95 -33.76
CA LEU A 21 7.46 20.40 -33.52
C LEU A 21 8.67 20.73 -32.62
N SER A 22 9.08 19.83 -31.76
CA SER A 22 10.25 19.99 -30.89
C SER A 22 11.56 19.93 -31.69
N GLU A 23 11.66 18.99 -32.62
CA GLU A 23 12.82 18.85 -33.52
C GLU A 23 12.92 20.04 -34.47
N VAL A 24 11.80 20.47 -35.07
CA VAL A 24 11.72 21.68 -35.91
C VAL A 24 12.09 22.94 -35.11
N ALA A 25 11.68 23.01 -33.82
CA ALA A 25 12.05 24.12 -32.96
C ALA A 25 13.56 24.15 -32.66
N THR A 26 14.17 23.00 -32.49
CA THR A 26 15.62 22.86 -32.33
C THR A 26 16.36 23.27 -33.62
N TYR A 27 15.88 22.82 -34.79
CA TYR A 27 16.44 23.17 -36.10
C TYR A 27 16.49 24.69 -36.31
N TYR A 28 15.40 25.41 -36.02
CA TYR A 28 15.34 26.87 -36.19
C TYR A 28 15.86 27.66 -34.98
N GLY A 29 16.32 27.02 -33.90
CA GLY A 29 16.78 27.68 -32.68
C GLY A 29 15.67 28.51 -32.00
N ARG A 30 14.43 28.05 -32.08
CA ARG A 30 13.24 28.73 -31.52
C ARG A 30 12.49 27.83 -30.56
N ASN A 31 11.62 28.43 -29.75
CA ASN A 31 10.77 27.63 -28.86
C ASN A 31 9.60 26.99 -29.65
N VAL A 32 9.08 25.88 -29.14
CA VAL A 32 8.02 25.08 -29.75
C VAL A 32 6.75 25.91 -30.00
N SER A 33 6.43 26.89 -29.11
CA SER A 33 5.28 27.77 -29.28
C SER A 33 5.40 28.73 -30.46
N THR A 34 6.63 29.19 -30.78
CA THR A 34 6.92 30.03 -31.95
C THR A 34 6.72 29.22 -33.22
N ILE A 35 7.26 28.02 -33.30
CA ILE A 35 7.10 27.11 -34.45
C ILE A 35 5.61 26.75 -34.64
N GLY A 36 4.89 26.49 -33.55
CA GLY A 36 3.45 26.24 -33.59
C GLY A 36 2.63 27.42 -34.13
N ASN A 37 3.06 28.66 -33.84
CA ASN A 37 2.44 29.88 -34.39
C ASN A 37 2.73 30.06 -35.90
N TRP A 38 3.99 29.86 -36.35
CA TRP A 38 4.36 29.91 -37.75
C TRP A 38 3.59 28.87 -38.57
N ARG A 39 3.50 27.65 -38.05
CA ARG A 39 2.72 26.58 -38.67
C ARG A 39 1.25 26.96 -38.87
N ARG A 40 0.65 27.59 -37.86
CA ARG A 40 -0.75 28.04 -37.90
C ARG A 40 -0.94 29.17 -38.88
N GLN A 41 -0.01 30.13 -38.96
CA GLN A 41 -0.04 31.22 -39.92
C GLN A 41 0.10 30.75 -41.39
N LEU A 42 0.86 29.67 -41.61
CA LEU A 42 1.03 29.06 -42.93
C LEU A 42 -0.08 28.06 -43.28
N GLY A 43 -1.10 27.91 -42.48
CA GLY A 43 -2.20 26.98 -42.72
C GLY A 43 -1.78 25.50 -42.76
N ILE A 44 -0.57 25.18 -42.25
CA ILE A 44 -0.10 23.80 -42.21
C ILE A 44 -0.87 23.03 -41.15
N SER A 45 -1.67 22.05 -41.57
CA SER A 45 -2.44 21.20 -40.66
C SER A 45 -1.53 20.44 -39.71
N LYS A 46 -2.01 20.14 -38.50
CA LYS A 46 -1.25 19.29 -37.57
C LYS A 46 -1.03 17.92 -38.21
N PRO A 47 0.15 17.26 -38.04
CA PRO A 47 0.34 15.86 -38.42
C PRO A 47 -0.63 14.89 -37.66
N SER A 48 -1.68 15.41 -37.04
CA SER A 48 -2.63 14.66 -36.22
C SER A 48 -3.63 13.83 -37.01
N ASP A 49 -3.71 14.02 -38.31
CA ASP A 49 -4.50 13.16 -39.19
C ASP A 49 -3.53 12.37 -40.09
N ARG A 50 -2.79 11.40 -39.49
CA ARG A 50 -2.22 10.32 -40.29
C ARG A 50 -3.38 9.57 -40.93
N THR A 51 -3.67 9.90 -42.16
CA THR A 51 -4.66 9.23 -43.02
C THR A 51 -4.21 7.83 -43.43
N ASP A 52 -2.94 7.49 -43.16
CA ASP A 52 -2.28 6.23 -43.47
C ASP A 52 -2.63 5.06 -42.49
N ILE A 53 -3.27 5.33 -41.37
CA ILE A 53 -3.67 4.28 -40.45
C ILE A 53 -5.16 3.99 -40.67
N ASP A 54 -5.47 2.74 -41.01
CA ASP A 54 -6.84 2.30 -41.20
C ASP A 54 -7.58 2.31 -39.87
N ASN A 55 -8.79 2.86 -39.88
CA ASN A 55 -9.64 2.90 -38.70
C ASN A 55 -10.07 1.49 -38.23
N GLU A 56 -10.28 0.57 -39.16
CA GLU A 56 -10.64 -0.82 -38.84
C GLU A 56 -9.50 -1.54 -38.10
N VAL A 57 -8.27 -1.24 -38.41
CA VAL A 57 -7.09 -1.80 -37.72
C VAL A 57 -6.98 -1.25 -36.31
N ILE A 58 -7.22 0.06 -36.11
CA ILE A 58 -7.29 0.65 -34.76
C ILE A 58 -8.41 0.03 -33.94
N LYS A 59 -9.55 -0.19 -34.57
CA LYS A 59 -10.71 -0.84 -33.94
C LYS A 59 -10.40 -2.28 -33.57
N SER A 60 -9.81 -3.04 -34.49
CA SER A 60 -9.39 -4.43 -34.24
C SER A 60 -8.41 -4.53 -33.07
N ASP A 61 -7.39 -3.68 -33.02
CA ASP A 61 -6.44 -3.66 -31.89
C ASP A 61 -7.14 -3.29 -30.58
N TYR A 62 -8.09 -2.35 -30.63
CA TYR A 62 -8.88 -1.96 -29.46
C TYR A 62 -9.81 -3.08 -29.01
N ASP A 63 -10.46 -3.79 -29.95
CA ASP A 63 -11.33 -4.94 -29.67
C ASP A 63 -10.52 -6.15 -29.18
N ASN A 64 -9.26 -6.29 -29.59
CA ASN A 64 -8.30 -7.29 -29.11
C ASN A 64 -7.67 -6.93 -27.75
N GLY A 65 -8.12 -5.84 -27.10
CA GLY A 65 -7.78 -5.52 -25.71
C GLY A 65 -6.57 -4.59 -25.55
N LEU A 66 -5.98 -4.03 -26.64
CA LEU A 66 -4.93 -3.03 -26.48
C LEU A 66 -5.48 -1.72 -25.91
N THR A 67 -4.76 -1.13 -24.99
CA THR A 67 -5.10 0.20 -24.46
C THR A 67 -4.87 1.29 -25.50
N ILE A 68 -5.58 2.40 -25.38
CA ILE A 68 -5.38 3.59 -26.23
C ILE A 68 -3.91 4.01 -26.26
N ASN A 69 -3.19 3.92 -25.14
CA ASN A 69 -1.77 4.23 -25.06
C ASN A 69 -0.92 3.23 -25.85
N GLN A 70 -1.20 1.93 -25.75
CA GLN A 70 -0.49 0.89 -26.51
C GLN A 70 -0.75 1.01 -28.02
N ILE A 71 -1.98 1.33 -28.42
CA ILE A 71 -2.33 1.60 -29.82
C ILE A 71 -1.61 2.87 -30.31
N ALA A 72 -1.61 3.93 -29.50
CA ALA A 72 -0.90 5.17 -29.84
C ALA A 72 0.60 4.94 -30.01
N GLU A 73 1.21 4.14 -29.16
CA GLU A 73 2.63 3.75 -29.25
C GLU A 73 2.90 2.86 -30.48
N LYS A 74 2.08 1.83 -30.71
CA LYS A 74 2.17 0.91 -31.85
C LYS A 74 2.16 1.64 -33.19
N TYR A 75 1.29 2.66 -33.32
CA TYR A 75 1.16 3.44 -34.54
C TYR A 75 1.90 4.78 -34.52
N SER A 76 2.72 5.03 -33.51
CA SER A 76 3.49 6.27 -33.34
C SER A 76 2.62 7.52 -33.49
N CYS A 77 1.40 7.50 -32.92
CA CYS A 77 0.46 8.62 -32.96
C CYS A 77 0.11 9.10 -31.54
N SER A 78 -0.62 10.21 -31.43
CA SER A 78 -1.03 10.70 -30.12
C SER A 78 -2.22 9.92 -29.55
N HIS A 79 -2.31 9.81 -28.22
CA HIS A 79 -3.47 9.29 -27.50
C HIS A 79 -4.79 9.94 -27.98
N ASP A 80 -4.78 11.27 -28.19
CA ASP A 80 -5.93 12.01 -28.70
C ASP A 80 -6.34 11.59 -30.12
N THR A 81 -5.40 11.19 -30.96
CA THR A 81 -5.66 10.70 -32.32
C THR A 81 -6.46 9.40 -32.26
N VAL A 82 -6.01 8.44 -31.46
CA VAL A 82 -6.70 7.16 -31.26
C VAL A 82 -8.10 7.39 -30.67
N THR A 83 -8.19 8.21 -29.62
CA THR A 83 -9.46 8.54 -28.95
C THR A 83 -10.48 9.15 -29.92
N LYS A 84 -10.08 10.13 -30.74
CA LYS A 84 -10.96 10.76 -31.72
C LYS A 84 -11.42 9.80 -32.82
N ARG A 85 -10.53 8.91 -33.27
CA ARG A 85 -10.88 7.91 -34.29
C ARG A 85 -11.85 6.87 -33.77
N LEU A 86 -11.62 6.34 -32.57
CA LEU A 86 -12.57 5.44 -31.89
C LEU A 86 -13.92 6.11 -31.67
N GLY A 87 -13.92 7.40 -31.24
CA GLY A 87 -15.16 8.18 -31.06
C GLY A 87 -15.94 8.39 -32.38
N ARG A 88 -15.26 8.61 -33.51
CA ARG A 88 -15.91 8.70 -34.85
C ARG A 88 -16.55 7.39 -35.28
N MET A 89 -16.07 6.25 -34.78
CA MET A 89 -16.65 4.92 -35.00
C MET A 89 -17.76 4.56 -33.98
N GLY A 90 -18.17 5.53 -33.15
CA GLY A 90 -19.21 5.32 -32.13
C GLY A 90 -18.72 4.51 -30.93
N ILE A 91 -17.41 4.29 -30.79
CA ILE A 91 -16.84 3.57 -29.66
C ILE A 91 -16.63 4.55 -28.51
N SER A 92 -17.37 4.33 -27.42
CA SER A 92 -17.26 5.15 -26.23
C SER A 92 -15.93 4.86 -25.52
N ASN A 93 -15.20 5.94 -25.19
CA ASN A 93 -13.90 5.89 -24.53
C ASN A 93 -14.02 6.26 -23.04
N SER A 94 -15.15 6.01 -22.42
CA SER A 94 -15.27 6.27 -20.98
C SER A 94 -14.27 5.41 -20.22
N ARG A 95 -13.64 5.98 -19.18
CA ARG A 95 -12.72 5.26 -18.28
C ARG A 95 -13.35 3.97 -17.73
N ALA A 96 -14.68 3.96 -17.59
CA ALA A 96 -15.45 2.80 -17.15
C ALA A 96 -15.51 1.68 -18.22
N GLU A 97 -15.61 2.03 -19.50
CA GLU A 97 -15.61 1.04 -20.59
C GLU A 97 -14.22 0.53 -20.93
N GLY A 98 -13.19 1.38 -20.86
CA GLY A 98 -11.79 0.94 -20.97
C GLY A 98 -11.43 -0.07 -19.87
N ILE A 99 -11.91 0.16 -18.65
CA ILE A 99 -11.76 -0.77 -17.53
C ILE A 99 -12.54 -2.07 -17.81
N LYS A 100 -13.78 -1.99 -18.28
CA LYS A 100 -14.58 -3.20 -18.60
C LYS A 100 -13.92 -4.06 -19.68
N ARG A 101 -13.39 -3.48 -20.75
CA ARG A 101 -12.77 -4.24 -21.86
C ARG A 101 -11.44 -4.89 -21.50
N HIS A 102 -10.65 -4.26 -20.65
CA HIS A 102 -9.38 -4.84 -20.18
C HIS A 102 -9.58 -5.99 -19.19
N PHE A 103 -10.77 -6.09 -18.59
CA PHE A 103 -11.05 -7.04 -17.53
C PHE A 103 -12.05 -8.16 -17.93
N LEU A 104 -12.76 -8.06 -19.05
CA LEU A 104 -13.80 -9.02 -19.41
C LEU A 104 -13.31 -10.40 -19.91
N PRO A 105 -12.23 -10.53 -20.72
CA PRO A 105 -11.73 -11.86 -21.10
C PRO A 105 -11.04 -12.61 -19.96
N THR A 106 -10.68 -11.88 -18.90
CA THR A 106 -9.94 -12.41 -17.74
C THR A 106 -10.82 -12.70 -16.52
N TYR A 107 -12.14 -12.49 -16.60
CA TYR A 107 -13.02 -12.65 -15.43
C TYR A 107 -13.14 -14.11 -15.01
N ASP A 108 -13.36 -15.03 -15.96
CA ASP A 108 -13.48 -16.46 -15.68
C ASP A 108 -12.11 -17.08 -15.33
N GLU A 109 -11.05 -16.75 -16.06
CA GLU A 109 -9.69 -17.18 -15.73
C GLU A 109 -9.22 -16.62 -14.36
N ARG A 110 -9.57 -15.37 -14.06
CA ARG A 110 -9.29 -14.77 -12.75
C ARG A 110 -10.11 -15.42 -11.65
N TRP A 111 -11.36 -15.78 -11.94
CA TRP A 111 -12.20 -16.42 -10.93
C TRP A 111 -11.62 -17.76 -10.49
N GLU A 112 -11.16 -18.59 -11.41
CA GLU A 112 -10.52 -19.87 -11.05
C GLU A 112 -9.26 -19.65 -10.19
N GLY A 113 -8.44 -18.65 -10.50
CA GLY A 113 -7.30 -18.29 -9.66
C GLY A 113 -7.70 -17.74 -8.29
N ILE A 114 -8.70 -16.86 -8.25
CA ILE A 114 -9.26 -16.30 -7.00
C ILE A 114 -9.85 -17.43 -6.14
N LYS A 115 -10.61 -18.33 -6.76
CA LYS A 115 -11.20 -19.48 -6.09
C LYS A 115 -10.13 -20.40 -5.52
N ALA A 116 -9.10 -20.72 -6.30
CA ALA A 116 -7.99 -21.56 -5.83
C ALA A 116 -7.26 -20.93 -4.63
N ASP A 117 -7.02 -19.61 -4.64
CA ASP A 117 -6.42 -18.92 -3.51
C ASP A 117 -7.33 -18.91 -2.27
N LEU A 118 -8.64 -18.72 -2.46
CA LEU A 118 -9.62 -18.78 -1.37
C LEU A 118 -9.74 -20.21 -0.81
N ASP A 119 -9.73 -21.23 -1.65
CA ASP A 119 -9.74 -22.65 -1.26
C ASP A 119 -8.43 -23.03 -0.52
N ALA A 120 -7.32 -22.42 -0.88
CA ALA A 120 -6.03 -22.53 -0.16
C ALA A 120 -6.02 -21.79 1.19
N GLY A 121 -7.11 -21.11 1.56
CA GLY A 121 -7.25 -20.40 2.84
C GLY A 121 -6.71 -18.99 2.84
N MET A 122 -6.41 -18.41 1.69
CA MET A 122 -5.95 -17.02 1.58
C MET A 122 -7.06 -16.05 2.01
N SER A 123 -6.69 -14.96 2.70
CA SER A 123 -7.66 -13.95 3.11
C SER A 123 -8.23 -13.17 1.93
N TRP A 124 -9.45 -12.69 2.06
CA TRP A 124 -10.11 -11.86 1.05
C TRP A 124 -9.32 -10.59 0.73
N THR A 125 -8.64 -10.01 1.72
CA THR A 125 -7.79 -8.83 1.51
C THR A 125 -6.55 -9.19 0.71
N PHE A 126 -5.91 -10.31 1.01
CA PHE A 126 -4.78 -10.81 0.23
C PHE A 126 -5.18 -11.07 -1.22
N VAL A 127 -6.28 -11.81 -1.44
CA VAL A 127 -6.80 -12.09 -2.78
C VAL A 127 -7.16 -10.79 -3.50
N ARG A 128 -7.83 -9.85 -2.84
CA ARG A 128 -8.16 -8.54 -3.38
C ARG A 128 -6.91 -7.79 -3.87
N ASP A 129 -5.86 -7.74 -3.06
CA ASP A 129 -4.63 -7.02 -3.36
C ASP A 129 -3.82 -7.74 -4.45
N LYS A 130 -3.72 -9.09 -4.39
CA LYS A 130 -3.06 -9.92 -5.41
C LYS A 130 -3.69 -9.73 -6.80
N TYR A 131 -5.01 -9.66 -6.87
CA TYR A 131 -5.73 -9.47 -8.13
C TYR A 131 -6.06 -8.00 -8.44
N HIS A 132 -5.53 -7.05 -7.66
CA HIS A 132 -5.75 -5.61 -7.80
C HIS A 132 -7.22 -5.21 -7.90
N MET A 133 -8.08 -5.82 -7.07
CA MET A 133 -9.53 -5.61 -7.08
C MET A 133 -9.97 -4.63 -5.99
N ARG A 134 -11.14 -4.00 -6.18
CA ARG A 134 -11.85 -3.33 -5.10
C ARG A 134 -12.62 -4.35 -4.28
N ALA A 135 -12.75 -4.12 -2.97
CA ALA A 135 -13.48 -5.01 -2.05
C ALA A 135 -14.91 -5.30 -2.54
N GLU A 136 -15.61 -4.27 -3.06
CA GLU A 136 -16.96 -4.39 -3.61
C GLU A 136 -17.01 -5.35 -4.82
N ASN A 137 -16.01 -5.28 -5.69
CA ASN A 137 -15.92 -6.11 -6.89
C ASN A 137 -15.61 -7.56 -6.54
N LEU A 138 -14.71 -7.80 -5.58
CA LEU A 138 -14.42 -9.14 -5.09
C LEU A 138 -15.63 -9.76 -4.39
N ASN A 139 -16.30 -9.01 -3.52
CA ASN A 139 -17.52 -9.45 -2.85
C ASN A 139 -18.62 -9.80 -3.85
N LYS A 140 -18.79 -8.99 -4.90
CA LYS A 140 -19.75 -9.25 -5.96
C LYS A 140 -19.40 -10.53 -6.73
N LEU A 141 -18.12 -10.70 -7.08
CA LEU A 141 -17.65 -11.89 -7.80
C LEU A 141 -17.87 -13.18 -7.00
N ILE A 142 -17.58 -13.14 -5.69
CA ILE A 142 -17.81 -14.25 -4.76
C ILE A 142 -19.30 -14.56 -4.66
N SER A 143 -20.16 -13.54 -4.59
CA SER A 143 -21.62 -13.68 -4.57
C SER A 143 -22.17 -14.23 -5.90
N ASP A 144 -21.75 -13.63 -7.03
CA ASP A 144 -22.23 -14.02 -8.37
C ASP A 144 -21.86 -15.47 -8.70
N ASN A 145 -20.70 -15.95 -8.22
CA ASN A 145 -20.24 -17.33 -8.39
C ASN A 145 -20.74 -18.28 -7.28
N LYS A 146 -21.57 -17.81 -6.35
CA LYS A 146 -22.08 -18.59 -5.22
C LYS A 146 -20.98 -19.34 -4.44
N TYR A 147 -19.79 -18.77 -4.38
CA TYR A 147 -18.64 -19.38 -3.71
C TYR A 147 -18.91 -19.57 -2.21
N TYR A 148 -19.75 -18.71 -1.66
CA TYR A 148 -20.11 -18.71 -0.25
C TYR A 148 -21.62 -18.46 -0.13
N SER A 149 -22.34 -19.47 0.29
CA SER A 149 -23.78 -19.40 0.60
C SER A 149 -24.01 -19.64 2.09
N VAL A 150 -24.65 -18.69 2.76
CA VAL A 150 -25.12 -18.89 4.14
C VAL A 150 -26.18 -20.00 4.18
N ASP A 151 -26.87 -20.21 3.08
CA ASP A 151 -27.91 -21.24 2.98
C ASP A 151 -27.33 -22.66 3.11
N ASP A 152 -26.10 -22.88 2.60
CA ASP A 152 -25.39 -24.17 2.75
C ASP A 152 -25.01 -24.41 4.21
N ASP A 153 -24.53 -23.38 4.92
CA ASP A 153 -24.24 -23.44 6.35
C ASP A 153 -25.51 -23.72 7.17
N ILE A 154 -26.64 -23.10 6.80
CA ILE A 154 -27.94 -23.33 7.42
C ILE A 154 -28.38 -24.78 7.23
N ALA A 155 -28.34 -25.29 6.00
CA ALA A 155 -28.74 -26.67 5.68
C ALA A 155 -27.88 -27.70 6.42
N GLU A 156 -26.55 -27.48 6.47
CA GLU A 156 -25.63 -28.37 7.20
C GLU A 156 -25.90 -28.35 8.72
N LEU A 157 -26.15 -27.17 9.29
CA LEU A 157 -26.47 -27.06 10.73
C LEU A 157 -27.84 -27.63 11.07
N GLU A 158 -28.84 -27.48 10.22
CA GLU A 158 -30.17 -28.10 10.40
C GLU A 158 -30.08 -29.63 10.45
N ALA A 159 -29.36 -30.23 9.51
CA ALA A 159 -29.10 -31.66 9.48
C ALA A 159 -28.37 -32.11 10.80
N ARG A 160 -27.38 -31.32 11.23
CA ARG A 160 -26.65 -31.60 12.47
C ARG A 160 -27.52 -31.49 13.71
N VAL A 161 -28.33 -30.45 13.84
CA VAL A 161 -29.28 -30.28 14.96
C VAL A 161 -30.28 -31.44 15.02
N SER A 162 -30.78 -31.89 13.84
CA SER A 162 -31.67 -33.03 13.75
C SER A 162 -30.99 -34.31 14.25
N SER A 163 -29.74 -34.55 13.90
CA SER A 163 -28.96 -35.69 14.40
C SER A 163 -28.72 -35.60 15.93
N ILE A 164 -28.43 -34.42 16.45
CA ILE A 164 -28.20 -34.22 17.89
C ILE A 164 -29.49 -34.47 18.69
N ASN A 165 -30.65 -34.11 18.17
CA ASN A 165 -31.94 -34.38 18.83
C ASN A 165 -32.18 -35.88 19.03
N ALA A 166 -31.72 -36.73 18.11
CA ALA A 166 -31.81 -38.18 18.23
C ALA A 166 -30.88 -38.75 19.33
N ASP A 167 -29.71 -38.12 19.55
CA ASP A 167 -28.64 -38.63 20.42
C ASP A 167 -28.58 -37.97 21.81
N GLY A 168 -29.43 -36.98 22.12
CA GLY A 168 -29.52 -36.32 23.44
C GLY A 168 -28.32 -35.44 23.85
N ARG A 169 -27.49 -34.99 22.93
CA ARG A 169 -26.27 -34.14 23.16
C ARG A 169 -26.63 -32.68 23.45
N SER A 170 -27.17 -32.38 24.62
CA SER A 170 -27.74 -31.07 24.99
C SER A 170 -26.78 -29.89 24.94
N SER A 171 -25.51 -30.09 25.32
CA SER A 171 -24.51 -28.99 25.31
C SER A 171 -24.08 -28.59 23.91
N GLU A 172 -23.91 -29.54 23.00
CA GLU A 172 -23.60 -29.27 21.56
C GLU A 172 -24.79 -28.59 20.89
N LYS A 173 -26.01 -29.11 21.17
CA LYS A 173 -27.26 -28.56 20.65
C LYS A 173 -27.40 -27.08 20.93
N LYS A 174 -27.14 -26.66 22.18
CA LYS A 174 -27.21 -25.25 22.58
C LYS A 174 -26.44 -24.32 21.66
N TYR A 175 -25.20 -24.68 21.30
CA TYR A 175 -24.38 -23.86 20.41
C TYR A 175 -24.82 -23.96 18.95
N CYS A 176 -25.20 -25.13 18.48
CA CYS A 176 -25.73 -25.31 17.14
C CYS A 176 -27.01 -24.50 16.93
N ASP A 177 -27.97 -24.58 17.86
CA ASP A 177 -29.23 -23.82 17.81
C ASP A 177 -28.98 -22.31 17.78
N ALA A 178 -28.08 -21.82 18.62
CA ALA A 178 -27.74 -20.41 18.69
C ALA A 178 -27.09 -19.89 17.38
N VAL A 179 -26.16 -20.64 16.83
CA VAL A 179 -25.52 -20.28 15.56
C VAL A 179 -26.52 -20.33 14.41
N LEU A 180 -27.35 -21.37 14.36
CA LEU A 180 -28.39 -21.54 13.34
C LEU A 180 -29.44 -20.42 13.39
N ALA A 181 -29.90 -20.06 14.61
CA ALA A 181 -30.84 -18.95 14.79
C ALA A 181 -30.26 -17.61 14.28
N LEU A 182 -28.99 -17.35 14.56
CA LEU A 182 -28.30 -16.14 14.12
C LEU A 182 -28.09 -16.12 12.61
N LEU A 183 -27.71 -17.24 12.00
CA LEU A 183 -27.57 -17.35 10.54
C LEU A 183 -28.90 -17.09 9.82
N LYS A 184 -29.98 -17.68 10.29
CA LYS A 184 -31.33 -17.47 9.74
C LYS A 184 -31.83 -16.05 9.90
N ARG A 185 -31.59 -15.45 11.08
CA ARG A 185 -32.04 -14.08 11.39
C ARG A 185 -31.32 -13.03 10.58
N ASP A 186 -29.98 -13.14 10.49
CA ASP A 186 -29.11 -12.06 10.01
C ASP A 186 -28.59 -12.30 8.56
N GLY A 187 -28.79 -13.50 7.99
CA GLY A 187 -28.32 -13.86 6.64
C GLY A 187 -26.80 -13.79 6.50
N LYS A 188 -26.05 -13.88 7.61
CA LYS A 188 -24.58 -13.79 7.66
C LYS A 188 -24.02 -14.51 8.88
N LYS A 189 -22.75 -14.92 8.83
CA LYS A 189 -22.09 -15.59 9.95
C LYS A 189 -22.04 -14.68 11.18
N PRO A 190 -22.52 -15.17 12.36
CA PRO A 190 -22.41 -14.45 13.61
C PRO A 190 -20.95 -14.40 14.11
N ASN A 191 -20.63 -13.41 14.94
CA ASN A 191 -19.38 -13.44 15.71
C ASN A 191 -19.60 -14.11 17.07
N VAL A 192 -18.50 -14.42 17.79
CA VAL A 192 -18.56 -15.08 19.11
C VAL A 192 -19.42 -14.29 20.10
N ASN A 193 -19.35 -12.95 20.12
CA ASN A 193 -20.12 -12.11 21.03
C ASN A 193 -21.64 -12.23 20.79
N MET A 194 -22.07 -12.35 19.54
CA MET A 194 -23.48 -12.59 19.22
C MET A 194 -23.95 -13.94 19.77
N VAL A 195 -23.11 -14.97 19.66
CA VAL A 195 -23.41 -16.31 20.26
C VAL A 195 -23.41 -16.23 21.79
N CYS A 196 -22.55 -15.43 22.41
CA CYS A 196 -22.58 -15.18 23.87
C CYS A 196 -23.91 -14.60 24.27
N HIS A 197 -24.37 -13.60 23.55
CA HIS A 197 -25.67 -12.95 23.85
C HIS A 197 -26.84 -13.91 23.64
N GLU A 198 -26.84 -14.66 22.54
CA GLU A 198 -27.91 -15.63 22.23
C GLU A 198 -27.97 -16.78 23.24
N THR A 199 -26.81 -17.24 23.74
CA THR A 199 -26.72 -18.37 24.68
C THR A 199 -26.76 -17.96 26.14
N GLY A 200 -26.63 -16.66 26.47
CA GLY A 200 -26.44 -16.16 27.83
C GLY A 200 -25.14 -16.68 28.49
N THR A 201 -24.14 -17.06 27.71
CA THR A 201 -22.92 -17.72 28.22
C THR A 201 -21.70 -16.79 28.02
N ALA A 202 -20.79 -16.82 29.01
CA ALA A 202 -19.58 -16.01 28.98
C ALA A 202 -18.66 -16.39 27.82
N TRP A 203 -17.98 -15.41 27.25
CA TRP A 203 -17.16 -15.52 26.05
C TRP A 203 -16.13 -16.67 26.06
N PRO A 204 -15.35 -16.94 27.15
CA PRO A 204 -14.39 -18.05 27.15
C PRO A 204 -15.08 -19.41 26.98
N ASN A 205 -16.25 -19.59 27.61
CA ASN A 205 -17.01 -20.84 27.55
C ASN A 205 -17.66 -21.03 26.15
N VAL A 206 -18.15 -19.94 25.56
CA VAL A 206 -18.71 -19.98 24.20
C VAL A 206 -17.60 -20.33 23.20
N LYS A 207 -16.45 -19.67 23.27
CA LYS A 207 -15.32 -19.96 22.38
C LYS A 207 -14.88 -21.41 22.51
N ALA A 208 -14.64 -21.88 23.72
CA ALA A 208 -14.27 -23.29 23.98
C ALA A 208 -15.33 -24.28 23.47
N GLY A 209 -16.62 -23.97 23.64
CA GLY A 209 -17.71 -24.79 23.13
C GLY A 209 -17.75 -24.84 21.58
N LEU A 210 -17.60 -23.69 20.93
CA LEU A 210 -17.57 -23.61 19.47
C LEU A 210 -16.36 -24.36 18.88
N GLU A 211 -15.19 -24.25 19.49
CA GLU A 211 -13.99 -24.99 19.11
C GLU A 211 -14.16 -26.50 19.33
N LYS A 212 -14.61 -26.91 20.52
CA LYS A 212 -14.84 -28.31 20.88
C LYS A 212 -15.79 -29.04 19.92
N TYR A 213 -16.83 -28.34 19.48
CA TYR A 213 -17.83 -28.93 18.58
C TYR A 213 -17.60 -28.61 17.10
N GLY A 214 -16.45 -28.00 16.74
CA GLY A 214 -16.10 -27.70 15.34
C GLY A 214 -17.03 -26.70 14.67
N LEU A 215 -17.65 -25.80 15.47
CA LEU A 215 -18.62 -24.81 14.98
C LEU A 215 -17.96 -23.49 14.53
N MET A 216 -16.65 -23.36 14.70
CA MET A 216 -15.92 -22.14 14.33
C MET A 216 -16.01 -21.81 12.82
N LYS A 217 -16.26 -22.80 11.96
CA LYS A 217 -16.45 -22.58 10.53
C LYS A 217 -17.72 -21.76 10.21
N TYR A 218 -18.73 -21.79 11.08
CA TYR A 218 -19.98 -21.01 10.98
C TYR A 218 -19.88 -19.64 11.67
N ILE A 219 -18.75 -19.32 12.29
CA ILE A 219 -18.55 -18.08 13.01
C ILE A 219 -17.77 -17.10 12.14
N SER A 220 -18.30 -15.87 12.06
CA SER A 220 -17.54 -14.79 11.45
C SER A 220 -16.28 -14.56 12.27
N ARG A 221 -15.13 -14.60 11.64
CA ARG A 221 -13.85 -14.26 12.26
C ARG A 221 -13.76 -12.78 12.68
N ARG A 222 -14.82 -11.99 12.48
CA ARG A 222 -14.93 -10.57 12.87
C ARG A 222 -14.97 -10.29 14.39
N GLY A 223 -14.46 -11.17 15.23
CA GLY A 223 -14.19 -10.88 16.65
C GLY A 223 -12.71 -10.61 16.93
N ASN A 224 -11.82 -11.16 16.12
CA ASN A 224 -10.42 -10.73 16.04
C ASN A 224 -10.34 -9.60 15.02
N SER A 225 -9.38 -8.68 15.15
CA SER A 225 -9.19 -7.66 14.13
C SER A 225 -9.00 -8.36 12.79
N VAL A 226 -9.70 -7.89 11.76
CA VAL A 226 -9.56 -8.45 10.39
C VAL A 226 -8.08 -8.47 9.99
N LEU A 227 -7.34 -7.45 10.38
CA LEU A 227 -5.91 -7.36 10.15
C LEU A 227 -5.11 -8.51 10.80
N ALA A 228 -5.48 -8.92 12.02
CA ALA A 228 -4.81 -10.04 12.71
C ALA A 228 -5.02 -11.36 11.97
N LEU A 229 -6.25 -11.60 11.51
CA LEU A 229 -6.57 -12.82 10.77
C LEU A 229 -5.87 -12.87 9.40
N GLU A 230 -5.87 -11.75 8.68
CA GLU A 230 -5.19 -11.63 7.40
C GLU A 230 -3.67 -11.84 7.54
N PHE A 231 -3.09 -11.30 8.61
CA PHE A 231 -1.67 -11.50 8.90
C PHE A 231 -1.37 -12.95 9.30
N GLU A 232 -2.21 -13.57 10.11
CA GLU A 232 -2.07 -14.98 10.48
C GLU A 232 -2.17 -15.91 9.27
N ASP A 233 -3.14 -15.66 8.38
CA ASP A 233 -3.31 -16.44 7.15
C ASP A 233 -2.08 -16.29 6.24
N MET A 234 -1.48 -15.10 6.14
CA MET A 234 -0.23 -14.87 5.42
C MET A 234 0.93 -15.70 6.03
N LEU A 235 1.06 -15.75 7.37
CA LEU A 235 2.09 -16.58 8.02
C LEU A 235 1.90 -18.07 7.72
N LYS A 236 0.67 -18.55 7.74
CA LYS A 236 0.33 -19.95 7.42
C LYS A 236 0.66 -20.30 5.97
N CYS A 237 0.32 -19.43 5.02
CA CYS A 237 0.61 -19.62 3.61
C CYS A 237 2.12 -19.75 3.33
N HIS A 238 2.95 -19.03 4.07
CA HIS A 238 4.41 -19.11 3.96
C HIS A 238 5.04 -20.20 4.84
N GLY A 239 4.24 -20.98 5.57
CA GLY A 239 4.74 -22.04 6.45
C GLY A 239 5.66 -21.53 7.58
N VAL A 240 5.47 -20.28 8.00
CA VAL A 240 6.34 -19.63 8.99
C VAL A 240 5.95 -20.05 10.39
N ARG A 241 6.94 -20.39 11.21
CA ARG A 241 6.73 -20.64 12.63
C ARG A 241 6.46 -19.34 13.37
N TYR A 242 5.38 -19.28 14.13
CA TYR A 242 4.99 -18.12 14.94
C TYR A 242 4.35 -18.52 16.26
N GLU A 243 4.38 -17.61 17.23
CA GLU A 243 3.74 -17.72 18.52
C GLU A 243 2.74 -16.56 18.65
N ILE A 244 1.52 -16.85 19.13
CA ILE A 244 0.46 -15.85 19.30
C ILE A 244 0.42 -15.39 20.75
N ASN A 245 0.19 -14.09 20.97
CA ASN A 245 -0.01 -13.48 22.29
C ASN A 245 1.15 -13.80 23.26
N ASN A 246 2.39 -13.75 22.75
CA ASN A 246 3.56 -14.04 23.57
C ASN A 246 3.81 -12.94 24.59
N ARG A 247 3.82 -13.30 25.89
CA ARG A 247 4.06 -12.39 27.02
C ARG A 247 5.41 -12.64 27.72
N ALA A 248 6.10 -13.72 27.35
CA ALA A 248 7.34 -14.09 28.02
C ALA A 248 8.52 -13.18 27.62
N ILE A 249 8.53 -12.68 26.40
CA ILE A 249 9.67 -11.98 25.82
C ILE A 249 9.77 -10.52 26.27
N LEU A 250 8.65 -9.82 26.40
CA LEU A 250 8.58 -8.39 26.73
C LEU A 250 8.11 -8.15 28.17
N ASP A 251 8.66 -8.89 29.12
CA ASP A 251 8.46 -8.68 30.56
C ASP A 251 6.96 -8.59 30.94
N GLY A 252 6.13 -9.46 30.36
CA GLY A 252 4.67 -9.50 30.57
C GLY A 252 3.85 -8.68 29.57
N LYS A 253 4.47 -7.81 28.77
CA LYS A 253 3.77 -7.14 27.66
C LYS A 253 3.57 -8.13 26.50
N GLU A 254 2.35 -8.18 25.98
CA GLU A 254 1.98 -9.10 24.89
C GLU A 254 2.59 -8.70 23.55
N ILE A 255 3.05 -9.67 22.78
CA ILE A 255 3.31 -9.55 21.35
C ILE A 255 2.24 -10.35 20.63
N ASP A 256 1.48 -9.73 19.73
CA ASP A 256 0.37 -10.42 19.04
C ASP A 256 0.87 -11.60 18.21
N PHE A 257 1.94 -11.40 17.42
CA PHE A 257 2.63 -12.47 16.69
C PHE A 257 4.13 -12.35 16.87
N TYR A 258 4.77 -13.38 17.40
CA TYR A 258 6.22 -13.45 17.48
C TYR A 258 6.76 -14.49 16.51
N LEU A 259 7.71 -14.11 15.68
CA LEU A 259 8.40 -14.94 14.69
C LEU A 259 9.80 -15.27 15.23
N PRO A 260 10.00 -16.43 15.90
CA PRO A 260 11.23 -16.72 16.62
C PRO A 260 12.45 -16.82 15.70
N ASP A 261 12.29 -17.39 14.50
CA ASP A 261 13.39 -17.57 13.55
C ASP A 261 13.92 -16.23 12.99
N LYS A 262 13.09 -15.18 13.02
CA LYS A 262 13.44 -13.82 12.59
C LYS A 262 13.72 -12.87 13.77
N LYS A 263 13.51 -13.29 15.01
CA LYS A 263 13.52 -12.44 16.20
C LYS A 263 12.68 -11.18 15.99
N LEU A 264 11.46 -11.36 15.52
CA LEU A 264 10.58 -10.28 15.09
C LEU A 264 9.21 -10.40 15.76
N GLY A 265 8.77 -9.35 16.41
CA GLY A 265 7.41 -9.16 16.90
C GLY A 265 6.57 -8.35 15.93
N ILE A 266 5.30 -8.71 15.80
CA ILE A 266 4.30 -7.98 15.03
C ILE A 266 3.15 -7.63 15.97
N GLU A 267 2.79 -6.36 15.98
CA GLU A 267 1.71 -5.77 16.77
C GLU A 267 0.56 -5.38 15.87
N ILE A 268 -0.62 -5.81 16.19
CA ILE A 268 -1.85 -5.45 15.49
C ILE A 268 -2.57 -4.37 16.29
N ASN A 269 -2.70 -3.19 15.70
CA ASN A 269 -3.19 -2.01 16.39
C ASN A 269 -4.54 -1.52 15.81
N PRO A 270 -5.69 -2.12 16.21
CA PRO A 270 -7.01 -1.63 15.85
C PRO A 270 -7.26 -0.23 16.45
N VAL A 271 -7.97 0.62 15.75
CA VAL A 271 -8.25 2.01 16.18
C VAL A 271 -8.91 2.05 17.54
N MET A 272 -9.88 1.16 17.79
CA MET A 272 -10.64 1.15 19.04
C MET A 272 -9.81 0.92 20.29
N THR A 273 -8.85 0.02 20.23
CA THR A 273 -8.01 -0.39 21.37
C THR A 273 -6.69 0.38 21.44
N HIS A 274 -6.32 1.11 20.38
CA HIS A 274 -5.04 1.84 20.30
C HIS A 274 -5.19 3.36 20.16
N SER A 275 -6.42 3.88 20.15
CA SER A 275 -6.67 5.31 20.20
C SER A 275 -6.72 5.83 21.63
N VAL A 276 -6.07 6.97 21.88
CA VAL A 276 -6.13 7.68 23.16
C VAL A 276 -7.49 8.34 23.43
N ASP A 277 -8.36 8.39 22.44
CA ASP A 277 -9.64 9.09 22.49
C ASP A 277 -10.84 8.16 22.71
N THR A 278 -10.64 6.83 22.76
CA THR A 278 -11.68 5.84 23.04
C THR A 278 -11.68 5.45 24.51
N LYS A 279 -12.82 4.96 25.00
CA LYS A 279 -12.96 4.52 26.41
C LYS A 279 -12.12 3.28 26.76
N ILE A 280 -11.86 2.42 25.76
CA ILE A 280 -11.12 1.16 25.90
C ILE A 280 -9.71 1.23 25.29
N GLY A 281 -9.33 2.39 24.80
CA GLY A 281 -8.06 2.56 24.11
C GLY A 281 -6.86 2.70 25.05
N VAL A 282 -5.69 2.67 24.45
CA VAL A 282 -4.42 2.96 25.12
C VAL A 282 -4.33 4.45 25.38
N HIS A 283 -4.45 4.88 26.63
CA HIS A 283 -4.44 6.30 27.00
C HIS A 283 -3.04 6.92 27.06
N ASP A 284 -2.00 6.11 27.09
CA ASP A 284 -0.61 6.59 27.06
C ASP A 284 -0.13 6.84 25.64
N LYS A 285 0.23 8.09 25.35
CA LYS A 285 0.77 8.52 24.05
C LYS A 285 2.11 7.87 23.70
N LYS A 286 2.84 7.35 24.69
CA LYS A 286 4.15 6.71 24.50
C LYS A 286 4.08 5.20 24.46
N TYR A 287 2.91 4.61 24.60
CA TYR A 287 2.72 3.16 24.68
C TYR A 287 3.46 2.38 23.59
N HIS A 288 3.25 2.74 22.31
CA HIS A 288 3.93 2.07 21.19
C HIS A 288 5.45 2.33 21.17
N GLN A 289 5.87 3.54 21.56
CA GLN A 289 7.28 3.91 21.65
C GLN A 289 8.00 3.09 22.73
N GLU A 290 7.45 3.03 23.92
CA GLU A 290 8.04 2.28 25.04
C GLU A 290 8.10 0.78 24.73
N LYS A 291 7.08 0.24 24.11
CA LYS A 291 7.05 -1.16 23.68
C LYS A 291 8.12 -1.44 22.63
N SER A 292 8.29 -0.53 21.66
CA SER A 292 9.34 -0.64 20.63
C SER A 292 10.76 -0.57 21.22
N LEU A 293 10.98 0.34 22.19
CA LEU A 293 12.26 0.44 22.89
C LEU A 293 12.55 -0.78 23.76
N LEU A 294 11.54 -1.33 24.43
CA LEU A 294 11.67 -2.56 25.20
C LEU A 294 12.03 -3.75 24.28
N ALA A 295 11.35 -3.91 23.15
CA ALA A 295 11.65 -4.95 22.18
C ALA A 295 13.09 -4.85 21.68
N GLU A 296 13.53 -3.63 21.37
CA GLU A 296 14.91 -3.36 20.96
C GLU A 296 15.92 -3.76 22.03
N SER A 297 15.67 -3.42 23.29
CA SER A 297 16.55 -3.80 24.42
C SER A 297 16.68 -5.31 24.59
N LYS A 298 15.71 -6.09 24.11
CA LYS A 298 15.73 -7.57 24.08
C LYS A 298 16.31 -8.13 22.77
N GLY A 299 16.81 -7.27 21.86
CA GLY A 299 17.37 -7.68 20.57
C GLY A 299 16.33 -8.14 19.56
N ILE A 300 15.08 -7.65 19.67
CA ILE A 300 13.95 -8.03 18.82
C ILE A 300 13.54 -6.85 17.96
N GLY A 301 13.28 -7.11 16.66
CA GLY A 301 12.54 -6.17 15.81
C GLY A 301 11.08 -6.10 16.24
N LEU A 302 10.44 -4.95 16.12
CA LEU A 302 9.00 -4.81 16.36
C LEU A 302 8.35 -3.97 15.25
N VAL A 303 7.30 -4.52 14.65
CA VAL A 303 6.53 -3.86 13.60
C VAL A 303 5.11 -3.64 14.09
N HIS A 304 4.66 -2.39 14.04
CA HIS A 304 3.29 -2.00 14.33
C HIS A 304 2.47 -1.97 13.04
N LEU A 305 1.40 -2.76 12.98
CA LEU A 305 0.43 -2.79 11.90
C LEU A 305 -0.85 -2.08 12.36
N TYR A 306 -1.06 -0.89 11.85
CA TYR A 306 -2.24 -0.09 12.21
C TYR A 306 -3.39 -0.37 11.26
N GLU A 307 -4.61 -0.46 11.78
CA GLU A 307 -5.83 -0.72 11.02
C GLU A 307 -6.01 0.25 9.84
N TYR A 308 -5.67 1.52 10.02
CA TYR A 308 -5.74 2.52 8.95
C TYR A 308 -4.72 2.32 7.82
N GLU A 309 -3.65 1.56 8.05
CA GLU A 309 -2.66 1.22 7.02
C GLU A 309 -3.15 0.11 6.09
N GLN A 310 -3.98 -0.79 6.62
CA GLN A 310 -4.59 -1.89 5.85
C GLN A 310 -5.40 -1.40 4.64
N ARG A 311 -5.93 -0.17 4.72
CA ARG A 311 -6.67 0.45 3.61
C ARG A 311 -5.79 0.89 2.44
N ASN A 312 -4.47 0.89 2.61
CA ASN A 312 -3.55 1.16 1.50
C ASN A 312 -3.43 -0.09 0.64
N VAL A 313 -3.88 0.02 -0.61
CA VAL A 313 -3.71 -1.05 -1.61
C VAL A 313 -2.23 -1.44 -1.71
N GLY A 314 -1.95 -2.74 -1.58
CA GLY A 314 -0.58 -3.28 -1.62
C GLY A 314 0.21 -3.17 -0.31
N TYR A 315 -0.40 -2.75 0.80
CA TYR A 315 0.31 -2.71 2.09
C TYR A 315 0.72 -4.10 2.59
N LEU A 316 -0.21 -5.05 2.57
CA LEU A 316 0.09 -6.45 2.94
C LEU A 316 1.08 -7.10 1.98
N THR A 317 0.99 -6.83 0.69
CA THR A 317 1.96 -7.32 -0.31
C THR A 317 3.38 -6.80 -0.02
N LYS A 318 3.52 -5.50 0.32
CA LYS A 318 4.82 -4.96 0.74
C LYS A 318 5.33 -5.64 2.01
N LEU A 319 4.45 -5.86 2.99
CA LEU A 319 4.79 -6.52 4.23
C LEU A 319 5.25 -7.96 3.98
N GLU A 320 4.54 -8.70 3.13
CA GLU A 320 4.87 -10.05 2.69
C GLU A 320 6.28 -10.11 2.07
N HIS A 321 6.54 -9.24 1.10
CA HIS A 321 7.87 -9.12 0.49
C HIS A 321 8.96 -8.83 1.52
N PHE A 322 8.72 -7.90 2.45
CA PHE A 322 9.68 -7.60 3.51
C PHE A 322 9.94 -8.75 4.48
N LEU A 323 8.91 -9.57 4.74
CA LEU A 323 9.00 -10.65 5.69
C LEU A 323 9.56 -11.95 5.09
N PHE A 324 9.25 -12.24 3.82
CA PHE A 324 9.41 -13.59 3.28
C PHE A 324 10.25 -13.69 2.00
N ASP A 325 10.52 -12.58 1.32
CA ASP A 325 11.42 -12.61 0.17
C ASP A 325 12.87 -12.82 0.65
N ASP A 326 13.40 -14.00 0.38
CA ASP A 326 14.81 -14.31 0.63
C ASP A 326 15.76 -13.67 -0.39
N GLY A 327 15.28 -12.81 -1.25
CA GLY A 327 15.91 -11.95 -2.23
C GLY A 327 17.29 -12.38 -2.76
N VAL A 328 17.53 -12.14 -4.02
CA VAL A 328 18.84 -12.37 -4.62
C VAL A 328 19.89 -11.50 -3.96
N ARG A 329 20.95 -12.10 -3.40
CA ARG A 329 22.02 -11.37 -2.74
C ARG A 329 23.04 -10.84 -3.75
N VAL A 330 23.15 -9.52 -3.87
CA VAL A 330 24.04 -8.84 -4.82
C VAL A 330 25.00 -7.91 -4.09
N GLY A 331 26.30 -8.01 -4.37
CA GLY A 331 27.27 -7.04 -3.85
C GLY A 331 27.11 -5.68 -4.53
N ALA A 332 27.13 -4.59 -3.77
CA ALA A 332 27.02 -3.23 -4.31
C ALA A 332 28.11 -2.88 -5.35
N ARG A 333 29.24 -3.59 -5.35
CA ARG A 333 30.30 -3.44 -6.37
C ARG A 333 29.85 -3.83 -7.77
N LYS A 334 28.87 -4.76 -7.87
CA LYS A 334 28.26 -5.20 -9.12
C LYS A 334 27.14 -4.28 -9.62
N CYS A 335 26.72 -3.32 -8.78
CA CYS A 335 25.68 -2.37 -9.12
C CYS A 335 26.31 -1.08 -9.67
N GLU A 336 25.74 -0.54 -10.71
CA GLU A 336 26.10 0.77 -11.23
C GLU A 336 25.41 1.87 -10.40
N LEU A 337 26.15 2.92 -10.04
CA LEU A 337 25.63 4.07 -9.32
C LEU A 337 25.29 5.17 -10.32
N ARG A 338 24.03 5.62 -10.31
CA ARG A 338 23.56 6.71 -11.19
C ARG A 338 22.72 7.71 -10.39
N GLU A 339 22.67 8.94 -10.90
CA GLU A 339 21.65 9.89 -10.51
C GLU A 339 20.28 9.44 -11.04
N VAL A 340 19.23 9.60 -10.24
CA VAL A 340 17.86 9.19 -10.58
C VAL A 340 16.99 10.44 -10.70
N ARG A 341 16.21 10.55 -11.77
CA ARG A 341 15.22 11.63 -11.87
C ARG A 341 14.14 11.47 -10.80
N ALA A 342 13.69 12.59 -10.21
CA ALA A 342 12.69 12.61 -9.14
C ALA A 342 11.45 11.74 -9.42
N LYS A 343 10.94 11.76 -10.67
CA LYS A 343 9.80 10.93 -11.08
C LYS A 343 10.09 9.43 -10.98
N GLY A 344 11.27 8.99 -11.41
CA GLY A 344 11.70 7.59 -11.33
C GLY A 344 11.92 7.13 -9.90
N ALA A 345 12.60 7.97 -9.09
CA ALA A 345 12.82 7.71 -7.68
C ALA A 345 11.50 7.61 -6.89
N ASN A 346 10.56 8.53 -7.14
CA ASN A 346 9.26 8.51 -6.46
C ASN A 346 8.40 7.31 -6.90
N LYS A 347 8.47 6.87 -8.18
CA LYS A 347 7.85 5.62 -8.59
C LYS A 347 8.42 4.44 -7.80
N PHE A 348 9.74 4.36 -7.66
CA PHE A 348 10.42 3.33 -6.89
C PHE A 348 10.03 3.37 -5.39
N PHE A 349 10.04 4.55 -4.76
CA PHE A 349 9.61 4.67 -3.35
C PHE A 349 8.14 4.33 -3.14
N LYS A 350 7.26 4.70 -4.07
CA LYS A 350 5.84 4.35 -3.98
C LYS A 350 5.63 2.83 -3.99
N GLU A 351 6.41 2.13 -4.79
CA GLU A 351 6.33 0.67 -4.93
C GLU A 351 6.95 -0.06 -3.73
N TRP A 352 8.14 0.37 -3.26
CA TRP A 352 8.95 -0.42 -2.33
C TRP A 352 9.07 0.16 -0.93
N HIS A 353 8.86 1.45 -0.71
CA HIS A 353 8.99 2.07 0.62
C HIS A 353 7.63 2.21 1.31
N PHE A 354 7.53 1.87 2.61
CA PHE A 354 6.27 1.97 3.37
C PHE A 354 5.70 3.39 3.42
N LEU A 355 6.55 4.40 3.54
CA LEU A 355 6.11 5.80 3.52
C LEU A 355 5.88 6.36 2.12
N GLY A 356 6.14 5.57 1.06
CA GLY A 356 5.93 5.97 -0.32
C GLY A 356 6.78 7.15 -0.79
N GLU A 357 6.23 7.95 -1.68
CA GLU A 357 6.87 9.09 -2.34
C GLU A 357 7.44 10.11 -1.35
N VAL A 358 8.47 10.88 -1.80
CA VAL A 358 9.12 11.92 -1.02
C VAL A 358 8.95 13.29 -1.70
N ILE A 359 8.71 14.31 -0.88
CA ILE A 359 8.63 15.71 -1.30
C ILE A 359 9.80 16.48 -0.65
N GLY A 360 10.36 17.44 -1.38
CA GLY A 360 11.43 18.30 -0.87
C GLY A 360 12.84 17.73 -0.99
N ALA A 361 13.01 16.58 -1.61
CA ALA A 361 14.33 16.08 -1.96
C ALA A 361 14.96 16.88 -3.10
N LYS A 362 16.27 17.10 -3.00
CA LYS A 362 17.07 17.81 -3.99
C LYS A 362 17.88 16.85 -4.86
N TRP A 363 18.38 15.77 -4.26
CA TRP A 363 19.20 14.78 -4.96
C TRP A 363 18.63 13.39 -4.75
N PHE A 364 18.72 12.60 -5.81
CA PHE A 364 18.32 11.20 -5.83
C PHE A 364 19.44 10.40 -6.50
N TYR A 365 19.94 9.39 -5.78
CA TYR A 365 20.93 8.46 -6.31
C TYR A 365 20.43 7.04 -6.17
N GLY A 366 20.71 6.20 -7.18
CA GLY A 366 20.28 4.82 -7.21
C GLY A 366 21.40 3.87 -7.60
N LEU A 367 21.24 2.64 -7.15
CA LEU A 367 22.05 1.51 -7.59
C LEU A 367 21.25 0.70 -8.59
N TYR A 368 21.86 0.44 -9.74
CA TYR A 368 21.29 -0.34 -10.82
C TYR A 368 22.01 -1.68 -10.95
N TRP A 369 21.25 -2.74 -11.05
CA TRP A 369 21.75 -4.08 -11.32
C TRP A 369 20.98 -4.66 -12.49
N ASN A 370 21.71 -5.20 -13.50
CA ASN A 370 21.12 -5.66 -14.78
C ASN A 370 20.19 -4.61 -15.45
N GLY A 371 20.54 -3.32 -15.33
CA GLY A 371 19.75 -2.24 -15.91
C GLY A 371 18.56 -1.76 -15.09
N GLU A 372 18.19 -2.47 -14.01
CA GLU A 372 17.07 -2.13 -13.13
C GLU A 372 17.51 -1.39 -11.87
N LEU A 373 16.69 -0.45 -11.41
CA LEU A 373 16.89 0.26 -10.14
C LEU A 373 16.56 -0.67 -8.98
N VAL A 374 17.57 -1.01 -8.17
CA VAL A 374 17.44 -1.96 -7.05
C VAL A 374 17.59 -1.31 -5.67
N SER A 375 18.16 -0.12 -5.59
CA SER A 375 18.23 0.66 -4.35
C SER A 375 18.24 2.15 -4.68
N CYS A 376 17.58 2.97 -3.86
CA CYS A 376 17.48 4.39 -4.08
C CYS A 376 17.56 5.17 -2.77
N VAL A 377 18.21 6.34 -2.84
CA VAL A 377 18.31 7.30 -1.75
C VAL A 377 17.81 8.67 -2.21
N ALA A 378 17.15 9.39 -1.31
CA ALA A 378 16.70 10.77 -1.52
C ALA A 378 17.17 11.67 -0.40
N VAL A 379 17.80 12.80 -0.74
CA VAL A 379 18.34 13.77 0.21
C VAL A 379 17.87 15.17 -0.13
N GLY A 380 17.55 15.94 0.89
CA GLY A 380 17.15 17.35 0.78
C GLY A 380 17.75 18.19 1.89
N LYS A 381 17.34 19.47 1.98
CA LYS A 381 17.65 20.30 3.13
C LYS A 381 16.98 19.75 4.37
N ALA A 382 17.67 19.81 5.51
CA ALA A 382 17.08 19.42 6.78
C ALA A 382 15.84 20.28 7.08
N ARG A 383 14.75 19.59 7.43
CA ARG A 383 13.46 20.25 7.71
C ARG A 383 13.33 20.69 9.16
N TYR A 384 14.07 20.03 10.04
CA TYR A 384 14.01 20.25 11.48
C TYR A 384 15.41 20.12 12.11
N GLY A 385 15.63 20.88 13.18
CA GLY A 385 16.82 20.76 14.00
C GLY A 385 18.07 21.38 13.39
N ASP A 386 19.20 20.78 13.69
CA ASP A 386 20.56 21.29 13.50
C ASP A 386 21.30 20.63 12.31
N GLY A 387 20.60 19.90 11.46
CA GLY A 387 21.17 19.31 10.25
C GLY A 387 21.29 20.29 9.10
N ASP A 388 22.34 20.18 8.30
CA ASP A 388 22.43 20.86 7.00
C ASP A 388 21.61 20.15 5.95
N TRP A 389 21.62 18.82 6.01
CA TRP A 389 21.00 17.90 5.08
C TRP A 389 20.17 16.85 5.80
N GLU A 390 19.14 16.34 5.14
CA GLU A 390 18.32 15.25 5.65
C GLU A 390 18.25 14.12 4.61
N LEU A 391 18.62 12.91 5.05
CA LEU A 391 18.35 11.67 4.32
C LEU A 391 16.85 11.35 4.47
N LEU A 392 16.07 11.75 3.48
CA LEU A 392 14.61 11.68 3.51
C LEU A 392 14.06 10.29 3.25
N ARG A 393 14.74 9.52 2.38
CA ARG A 393 14.39 8.14 2.03
C ARG A 393 15.63 7.33 1.71
N TYR A 394 15.63 6.11 2.15
CA TYR A 394 16.49 5.03 1.66
C TYR A 394 15.63 3.79 1.49
N CYS A 395 15.70 3.16 0.34
CA CYS A 395 14.95 1.97 0.02
C CYS A 395 15.78 1.01 -0.81
N VAL A 396 15.61 -0.27 -0.54
CA VAL A 396 16.09 -1.37 -1.38
C VAL A 396 14.87 -2.14 -1.84
N ARG A 397 14.86 -2.62 -3.06
CA ARG A 397 13.83 -3.52 -3.58
C ARG A 397 13.80 -4.79 -2.71
N SER A 398 12.63 -5.22 -2.28
CA SER A 398 12.52 -6.28 -1.26
C SER A 398 13.02 -7.65 -1.73
N ASP A 399 12.90 -7.94 -3.03
CA ASP A 399 13.36 -9.18 -3.66
C ASP A 399 14.88 -9.23 -3.92
N ILE A 400 15.62 -8.20 -3.51
CA ILE A 400 17.06 -8.07 -3.69
C ILE A 400 17.73 -7.56 -2.41
N ASN A 401 18.78 -8.25 -1.98
CA ASN A 401 19.63 -7.77 -0.89
C ASN A 401 20.93 -7.20 -1.46
N VAL A 402 21.06 -5.87 -1.49
CA VAL A 402 22.25 -5.18 -1.99
C VAL A 402 23.27 -4.98 -0.88
N VAL A 403 24.16 -5.95 -0.73
CA VAL A 403 25.20 -5.95 0.32
C VAL A 403 26.16 -4.77 0.12
N GLY A 404 26.27 -3.88 1.11
CA GLY A 404 27.05 -2.64 1.04
C GLY A 404 26.41 -1.53 0.21
N GLY A 405 25.12 -1.68 -0.16
CA GLY A 405 24.38 -0.69 -0.98
C GLY A 405 24.30 0.67 -0.32
N PHE A 406 23.91 0.70 0.97
CA PHE A 406 23.82 1.94 1.72
C PHE A 406 25.18 2.64 1.84
N ALA A 407 26.24 1.92 2.15
CA ALA A 407 27.60 2.47 2.25
C ALA A 407 28.06 3.10 0.92
N LYS A 408 27.76 2.45 -0.21
CA LYS A 408 28.10 2.97 -1.54
C LYS A 408 27.32 4.27 -1.87
N LEU A 409 26.04 4.30 -1.54
CA LEU A 409 25.22 5.51 -1.70
C LEU A 409 25.66 6.63 -0.74
N LEU A 410 25.96 6.30 0.51
CA LEU A 410 26.45 7.26 1.49
C LEU A 410 27.79 7.90 1.07
N LYS A 411 28.70 7.10 0.49
CA LYS A 411 29.94 7.63 -0.09
C LYS A 411 29.64 8.68 -1.17
N LYS A 412 28.69 8.37 -2.07
CA LYS A 412 28.27 9.34 -3.10
C LYS A 412 27.66 10.60 -2.52
N LEU A 413 26.83 10.47 -1.49
CA LEU A 413 26.27 11.63 -0.80
C LEU A 413 27.34 12.50 -0.18
N ARG A 414 28.40 11.94 0.44
CA ARG A 414 29.52 12.71 0.96
C ARG A 414 30.22 13.52 -0.11
N GLU A 415 30.43 12.96 -1.30
CA GLU A 415 31.03 13.66 -2.45
C GLU A 415 30.17 14.85 -2.93
N VAL A 416 28.85 14.68 -2.93
CA VAL A 416 27.91 15.68 -3.48
C VAL A 416 27.56 16.77 -2.46
N LEU A 417 27.42 16.41 -1.19
CA LEU A 417 27.00 17.34 -0.14
C LEU A 417 28.17 18.13 0.43
N GLY A 418 29.40 17.64 0.26
CA GLY A 418 30.57 18.23 0.88
C GLY A 418 30.56 18.12 2.40
N CYS A 419 31.20 19.05 3.09
CA CYS A 419 31.16 19.15 4.56
C CYS A 419 29.75 19.48 5.05
N GLY A 420 29.42 19.00 6.24
CA GLY A 420 28.14 19.31 6.88
C GLY A 420 27.54 18.14 7.64
N ARG A 421 26.45 18.42 8.35
CA ARG A 421 25.72 17.44 9.17
C ARG A 421 24.55 16.85 8.39
N LEU A 422 24.61 15.57 8.09
CA LEU A 422 23.53 14.80 7.51
C LEU A 422 22.73 14.13 8.64
N VAL A 423 21.43 14.44 8.73
CA VAL A 423 20.50 13.82 9.68
C VAL A 423 19.59 12.83 8.99
N SER A 424 19.07 11.86 9.72
CA SER A 424 18.06 10.93 9.26
C SER A 424 17.13 10.50 10.39
N TYR A 425 15.91 10.10 10.05
CA TYR A 425 14.89 9.66 11.00
C TYR A 425 14.47 8.22 10.66
N MET A 426 14.81 7.28 11.54
CA MET A 426 14.42 5.88 11.44
C MET A 426 13.04 5.69 12.06
N ASP A 427 12.08 5.24 11.26
CA ASP A 427 10.73 4.94 11.72
C ASP A 427 10.71 3.74 12.68
N MET A 428 10.33 3.97 13.93
CA MET A 428 10.25 2.92 14.94
C MET A 428 9.00 2.04 14.79
N ASN A 429 8.01 2.44 13.98
CA ASN A 429 6.83 1.62 13.70
C ASN A 429 7.14 0.43 12.77
N LYS A 430 8.18 0.50 11.96
CA LYS A 430 8.51 -0.49 10.91
C LYS A 430 9.93 -1.04 11.10
N ARG A 431 10.19 -1.58 12.28
CA ARG A 431 11.49 -2.11 12.60
C ARG A 431 11.53 -3.63 12.41
N PHE A 432 11.92 -4.06 11.22
CA PHE A 432 11.99 -5.47 10.83
C PHE A 432 13.21 -6.24 11.38
N SER A 433 14.16 -5.56 11.96
CA SER A 433 15.38 -6.15 12.51
C SER A 433 15.85 -5.36 13.73
N SER A 434 16.49 -6.05 14.67
CA SER A 434 17.23 -5.37 15.75
C SER A 434 18.51 -4.68 15.23
N GLU A 435 19.01 -5.07 14.07
CA GLU A 435 20.17 -4.45 13.45
C GLU A 435 19.84 -3.10 12.83
N ASN A 436 20.79 -2.18 12.88
CA ASN A 436 20.62 -0.81 12.44
C ASN A 436 21.61 -0.45 11.32
N VAL A 437 21.08 -0.11 10.16
CA VAL A 437 21.88 0.27 8.99
C VAL A 437 22.63 1.58 9.22
N TYR A 438 22.12 2.50 10.02
CA TYR A 438 22.73 3.79 10.32
C TYR A 438 23.99 3.60 11.16
N GLU A 439 23.90 2.90 12.28
CA GLU A 439 25.03 2.63 13.18
C GLU A 439 26.13 1.85 12.48
N LYS A 440 25.79 0.84 11.66
CA LYS A 440 26.73 0.09 10.83
C LYS A 440 27.48 0.96 9.82
N ASN A 441 26.98 2.16 9.50
CA ASN A 441 27.59 3.07 8.54
C ASN A 441 28.09 4.37 9.19
N GLY A 442 28.32 4.36 10.51
CA GLY A 442 28.97 5.43 11.25
C GLY A 442 28.08 6.60 11.64
N PHE A 443 26.76 6.44 11.58
CA PHE A 443 25.86 7.42 12.16
C PHE A 443 25.80 7.27 13.67
N THR A 444 25.64 8.38 14.34
CA THR A 444 25.45 8.48 15.79
C THR A 444 23.99 8.73 16.11
N LEU A 445 23.46 8.04 17.12
CA LEU A 445 22.12 8.31 17.64
C LEU A 445 22.10 9.67 18.34
N ASP A 446 21.20 10.55 17.92
CA ASP A 446 21.00 11.88 18.50
C ASP A 446 19.85 11.90 19.54
N GLY A 447 18.89 10.99 19.39
CA GLY A 447 17.78 10.84 20.33
C GLY A 447 16.55 10.17 19.70
N VAL A 448 15.47 10.17 20.49
CA VAL A 448 14.18 9.63 20.09
C VAL A 448 13.18 10.78 20.04
N THR A 449 12.45 10.90 18.95
CA THR A 449 11.43 11.95 18.78
C THR A 449 10.20 11.66 19.63
N VAL A 450 9.47 12.69 20.00
CA VAL A 450 8.14 12.52 20.58
C VAL A 450 7.25 11.81 19.58
N PRO A 451 6.42 10.82 20.00
CA PRO A 451 5.49 10.15 19.12
C PRO A 451 4.56 11.14 18.41
N ASP A 452 4.44 11.01 17.10
CA ASP A 452 3.44 11.73 16.32
C ASP A 452 2.16 10.88 16.19
N TYR A 453 1.06 11.50 15.79
CA TYR A 453 -0.23 10.85 15.68
C TYR A 453 -0.91 11.14 14.33
N VAL A 454 -1.82 10.27 13.99
CA VAL A 454 -2.79 10.49 12.93
C VAL A 454 -4.19 10.60 13.52
N TRP A 455 -5.06 11.33 12.83
CA TRP A 455 -6.49 11.30 13.05
C TRP A 455 -7.11 10.28 12.09
N THR A 456 -7.91 9.37 12.61
CA THR A 456 -8.56 8.35 11.80
C THR A 456 -9.99 8.11 12.26
N THR A 457 -10.86 7.69 11.34
CA THR A 457 -12.20 7.24 11.70
C THR A 457 -12.14 5.93 12.46
N TYR A 458 -13.20 5.62 13.19
CA TYR A 458 -13.37 4.41 14.01
C TYR A 458 -12.94 3.11 13.30
N ASN A 459 -13.19 3.00 12.02
CA ASN A 459 -12.90 1.83 11.19
C ASN A 459 -11.63 1.96 10.32
N GLY A 460 -10.81 2.96 10.58
CA GLY A 460 -9.56 3.19 9.84
C GLY A 460 -9.73 3.68 8.38
N GLU A 461 -10.95 3.96 7.92
CA GLU A 461 -11.19 4.27 6.50
C GLU A 461 -10.65 5.63 6.06
N LYS A 462 -10.74 6.62 6.93
CA LYS A 462 -10.27 7.98 6.65
C LYS A 462 -9.10 8.29 7.57
N VAL A 463 -8.01 8.75 7.00
CA VAL A 463 -6.80 9.12 7.74
C VAL A 463 -6.41 10.54 7.39
N MET A 464 -6.14 11.34 8.41
CA MET A 464 -5.62 12.69 8.29
C MET A 464 -4.34 12.82 9.13
N LYS A 465 -3.29 13.32 8.51
CA LYS A 465 -2.05 13.59 9.23
C LYS A 465 -2.22 14.82 10.13
N ARG A 466 -1.51 14.88 11.25
CA ARG A 466 -1.57 15.97 12.21
C ARG A 466 -1.52 17.36 11.58
N TYR A 467 -0.62 17.59 10.61
CA TYR A 467 -0.48 18.90 9.97
C TYR A 467 -1.73 19.35 9.17
N GLN A 468 -2.60 18.41 8.78
CA GLN A 468 -3.86 18.70 8.08
C GLN A 468 -4.96 19.14 9.04
N CYS A 469 -4.84 18.77 10.31
CA CYS A 469 -5.86 18.96 11.35
C CYS A 469 -5.48 20.06 12.37
N GLN A 470 -4.41 20.83 12.11
CA GLN A 470 -4.07 21.98 12.94
C GLN A 470 -5.23 22.95 13.05
N LYS A 471 -5.48 23.52 14.26
CA LYS A 471 -6.63 24.38 14.56
C LYS A 471 -6.89 25.43 13.47
N ALA A 472 -5.84 26.12 13.00
CA ALA A 472 -5.94 27.10 11.92
C ALA A 472 -6.52 26.58 10.59
N LYS A 473 -6.54 25.27 10.37
CA LYS A 473 -7.04 24.63 9.13
C LYS A 473 -8.45 24.03 9.27
N ILE A 474 -8.85 23.73 10.50
CA ILE A 474 -10.11 23.03 10.79
C ILE A 474 -11.08 23.85 11.62
N ASP A 475 -10.68 25.07 12.03
CA ASP A 475 -11.48 25.95 12.87
C ASP A 475 -12.85 26.20 12.24
N ASP A 476 -13.87 25.92 13.02
CA ASP A 476 -15.29 26.11 12.63
C ASP A 476 -15.93 27.33 13.30
N GLY A 477 -15.10 28.20 13.88
CA GLY A 477 -15.55 29.41 14.59
C GLY A 477 -16.16 29.16 15.96
N SER A 478 -16.18 27.90 16.42
CA SER A 478 -16.81 27.51 17.72
C SER A 478 -15.94 27.80 18.93
N GLY A 479 -14.70 28.22 18.75
CA GLY A 479 -13.73 28.38 19.84
C GLY A 479 -13.21 27.08 20.45
N ARG A 480 -13.65 25.91 19.97
CA ARG A 480 -13.25 24.57 20.45
C ARG A 480 -11.79 24.28 20.17
N SER A 481 -11.23 23.34 20.93
CA SER A 481 -9.88 22.82 20.65
C SER A 481 -9.85 21.96 19.37
N GLU A 482 -8.66 21.79 18.76
CA GLU A 482 -8.46 20.83 17.66
C GLU A 482 -9.05 19.45 18.01
N THR A 483 -8.78 18.99 19.23
CA THR A 483 -9.26 17.69 19.71
C THR A 483 -10.77 17.60 19.74
N ASP A 484 -11.45 18.63 20.24
CA ASP A 484 -12.92 18.61 20.36
C ASP A 484 -13.59 18.70 18.97
N ILE A 485 -13.01 19.49 18.06
CA ILE A 485 -13.50 19.60 16.68
C ILE A 485 -13.37 18.23 15.98
N MET A 486 -12.21 17.61 16.06
CA MET A 486 -11.96 16.34 15.37
C MET A 486 -12.76 15.18 15.96
N ARG A 487 -12.88 15.11 17.29
CA ARG A 487 -13.76 14.13 17.96
C ARG A 487 -15.22 14.32 17.56
N GLY A 488 -15.69 15.58 17.52
CA GLY A 488 -17.04 15.90 17.06
C GLY A 488 -17.31 15.49 15.61
N ARG A 489 -16.25 15.39 14.78
CA ARG A 489 -16.30 14.87 13.40
C ARG A 489 -16.14 13.34 13.30
N GLY A 490 -16.03 12.62 14.43
CA GLY A 490 -15.89 11.16 14.47
C GLY A 490 -14.49 10.65 14.21
N TYR A 491 -13.45 11.48 14.45
CA TYR A 491 -12.05 11.07 14.33
C TYR A 491 -11.43 10.81 15.70
N TYR A 492 -10.48 9.88 15.72
CA TYR A 492 -9.76 9.40 16.88
C TYR A 492 -8.25 9.46 16.64
N ARG A 493 -7.45 9.81 17.67
CA ARG A 493 -6.00 9.88 17.55
C ARG A 493 -5.37 8.52 17.83
N VAL A 494 -4.51 8.09 16.93
CA VAL A 494 -3.63 6.95 17.14
C VAL A 494 -2.20 7.43 17.08
N PHE A 495 -1.47 7.26 18.20
CA PHE A 495 -0.06 7.63 18.30
C PHE A 495 0.82 6.49 17.78
N GLY A 496 1.85 6.84 17.00
CA GLY A 496 2.87 5.89 16.55
C GLY A 496 3.97 5.69 17.59
N ALA A 497 5.01 4.94 17.22
CA ALA A 497 6.20 4.72 18.05
C ALA A 497 7.23 5.87 17.96
N GLY A 498 7.05 6.81 17.03
CA GLY A 498 8.02 7.88 16.79
C GLY A 498 9.20 7.44 15.94
N ASN A 499 10.28 8.25 15.98
CA ASN A 499 11.48 8.00 15.20
C ASN A 499 12.74 8.08 16.07
N LYS A 500 13.78 7.34 15.70
CA LYS A 500 15.13 7.57 16.16
C LYS A 500 15.82 8.53 15.21
N LYS A 501 16.36 9.63 15.75
CA LYS A 501 17.13 10.61 14.99
C LYS A 501 18.60 10.19 15.00
N TYR A 502 19.18 10.08 13.84
CA TYR A 502 20.59 9.77 13.62
C TYR A 502 21.27 10.89 12.87
N PHE A 503 22.58 11.07 13.08
CA PHE A 503 23.37 11.99 12.30
C PHE A 503 24.76 11.45 11.99
N ILE A 504 25.35 11.99 10.93
CA ILE A 504 26.77 11.83 10.60
C ILE A 504 27.32 13.16 10.11
N ASN A 505 28.53 13.50 10.53
CA ASN A 505 29.23 14.69 10.04
C ASN A 505 30.13 14.30 8.88
N PHE A 506 30.00 14.99 7.78
CA PHE A 506 30.91 14.91 6.66
C PHE A 506 32.00 15.99 6.86
N VAL A 507 33.24 15.56 6.86
CA VAL A 507 34.43 16.39 7.03
C VAL A 507 35.20 16.43 5.71
#